data_e92e17d25d498fa77f067e5ad81964ab
#
_entry.id   e92e17d25d498fa77f067e5ad81964ab
#
_cell.length_a   1.000
_cell.length_b   1.000
_cell.length_c   1.000
_cell.angle_alpha   90.00
_cell.angle_beta   90.00
_cell.angle_gamma   90.00
#
_symmetry.space_group_name_H-M   'P 1'
#
loop_
_entity.id
_entity.type
_entity.pdbx_description
1 polymer ?
#
loop_
_entity_poly.entity_id
_entity_poly.type
_entity_poly.pdbx_seq_one_letter_code
_entity_poly.pdbx_strand_id
1 'polypeptide(L)'
;MKIGVQLPEVERVVRWPEIRRMAMLAEDVGLDSLWVGDHHLYRVGGIPCGPWEAWTQLAAIAAVTSRITIAPFVASLGFHQPTVLAKMAATVDEISDGRLVFGVGSGWNDVEYHAMGIPFDRRVARFAEAFEIIRRLLDGETVSFSGEFYECAEFVIHPASARGRRMPLLLGSNGQRMMEIALPHVDAWNVWFTQFENLPEKIPPLLDQFGAACDRVGRDPSTIETSVAVLLDFGSVTPRQGSINPIGGSVQAMADGLHRIAETGIDHVQLVLDPIDERTIELAGGIAATLR
;
A
#
# COMPACT_ATOMS: atom_id res chain seq x y z
N MET A 1 -10.49 -13.37 -6.74
CA MET A 1 -9.41 -12.65 -6.01
C MET A 1 -8.82 -11.60 -6.94
N LYS A 2 -8.64 -10.35 -6.48
CA LYS A 2 -7.95 -9.29 -7.24
C LYS A 2 -6.43 -9.49 -7.19
N ILE A 3 -5.73 -9.08 -8.24
CA ILE A 3 -4.25 -9.16 -8.32
C ILE A 3 -3.69 -7.79 -8.70
N GLY A 4 -2.85 -7.24 -7.84
CA GLY A 4 -2.09 -6.01 -8.09
C GLY A 4 -0.58 -6.26 -8.14
N VAL A 5 0.19 -5.23 -8.44
CA VAL A 5 1.66 -5.28 -8.44
C VAL A 5 2.25 -4.06 -7.77
N GLN A 6 3.31 -4.26 -6.96
CA GLN A 6 4.14 -3.16 -6.46
C GLN A 6 5.19 -2.81 -7.52
N LEU A 7 5.36 -1.52 -7.80
CA LEU A 7 6.44 -1.02 -8.66
C LEU A 7 7.80 -1.05 -7.94
N PRO A 8 8.93 -0.95 -8.68
CA PRO A 8 10.27 -0.96 -8.10
C PRO A 8 10.47 0.07 -7.00
N GLU A 9 11.14 -0.31 -5.94
CA GLU A 9 11.39 0.52 -4.77
C GLU A 9 12.90 0.68 -4.49
N VAL A 10 13.58 -0.37 -4.06
CA VAL A 10 14.99 -0.33 -3.65
C VAL A 10 15.89 -1.27 -4.46
N GLU A 11 15.31 -2.12 -5.28
CA GLU A 11 15.98 -3.20 -6.00
C GLU A 11 17.04 -2.65 -6.96
N ARG A 12 16.71 -1.55 -7.61
CA ARG A 12 17.59 -0.84 -8.56
C ARG A 12 17.10 0.58 -8.81
N VAL A 13 17.96 1.43 -9.34
CA VAL A 13 17.56 2.75 -9.82
C VAL A 13 16.77 2.62 -11.11
N VAL A 14 15.49 2.98 -11.09
CA VAL A 14 14.58 2.96 -12.23
C VAL A 14 14.24 4.39 -12.65
N ARG A 15 14.33 4.70 -13.94
CA ARG A 15 14.02 6.02 -14.47
C ARG A 15 12.56 6.14 -14.89
N TRP A 16 12.01 7.34 -14.82
CA TRP A 16 10.60 7.59 -15.13
C TRP A 16 10.09 6.97 -16.44
N PRO A 17 10.80 7.01 -17.59
CA PRO A 17 10.30 6.35 -18.81
C PRO A 17 10.04 4.86 -18.66
N GLU A 18 10.82 4.16 -17.84
CA GLU A 18 10.64 2.74 -17.54
C GLU A 18 9.49 2.51 -16.55
N ILE A 19 9.41 3.31 -15.47
CA ILE A 19 8.28 3.28 -14.52
C ILE A 19 6.96 3.48 -15.26
N ARG A 20 6.92 4.48 -16.17
CA ARG A 20 5.74 4.73 -17.00
C ARG A 20 5.34 3.52 -17.84
N ARG A 21 6.30 2.85 -18.51
CA ARG A 21 6.00 1.65 -19.31
C ARG A 21 5.49 0.51 -18.44
N MET A 22 6.11 0.26 -17.28
CA MET A 22 5.65 -0.75 -16.32
C MET A 22 4.24 -0.46 -15.81
N ALA A 23 3.91 0.81 -15.51
CA ALA A 23 2.58 1.19 -15.06
C ALA A 23 1.51 0.96 -16.14
N MET A 24 1.80 1.37 -17.38
CA MET A 24 0.90 1.15 -18.52
C MET A 24 0.76 -0.35 -18.82
N LEU A 25 1.87 -1.08 -18.80
CA LEU A 25 1.86 -2.54 -19.04
C LEU A 25 1.04 -3.27 -17.96
N ALA A 26 1.17 -2.91 -16.69
CA ALA A 26 0.36 -3.51 -15.62
C ALA A 26 -1.15 -3.33 -15.87
N GLU A 27 -1.56 -2.17 -16.37
CA GLU A 27 -2.93 -1.94 -16.81
C GLU A 27 -3.30 -2.75 -18.05
N ASP A 28 -2.43 -2.82 -19.04
CA ASP A 28 -2.69 -3.51 -20.33
C ASP A 28 -2.81 -5.02 -20.18
N VAL A 29 -1.99 -5.63 -19.31
CA VAL A 29 -2.07 -7.08 -19.01
C VAL A 29 -3.22 -7.42 -18.05
N GLY A 30 -3.98 -6.42 -17.62
CA GLY A 30 -5.21 -6.60 -16.86
C GLY A 30 -4.99 -6.81 -15.35
N LEU A 31 -3.91 -6.33 -14.76
CA LEU A 31 -3.79 -6.29 -13.29
C LEU A 31 -4.81 -5.30 -12.72
N ASP A 32 -5.30 -5.59 -11.51
CA ASP A 32 -6.38 -4.81 -10.87
C ASP A 32 -5.87 -3.56 -10.16
N SER A 33 -4.61 -3.58 -9.68
CA SER A 33 -4.05 -2.47 -8.91
C SER A 33 -2.53 -2.35 -9.03
N LEU A 34 -2.04 -1.12 -8.81
CA LEU A 34 -0.64 -0.74 -8.88
C LEU A 34 -0.25 0.01 -7.60
N TRP A 35 0.87 -0.38 -7.00
CA TRP A 35 1.27 0.05 -5.67
C TRP A 35 2.67 0.66 -5.69
N VAL A 36 2.85 1.75 -4.92
CA VAL A 36 4.11 2.50 -4.82
C VAL A 36 4.49 2.64 -3.34
N GLY A 37 5.70 2.21 -2.97
CA GLY A 37 6.19 2.37 -1.60
C GLY A 37 6.41 3.85 -1.24
N ASP A 38 5.94 4.29 -0.07
CA ASP A 38 6.17 5.63 0.46
C ASP A 38 7.42 5.62 1.34
N HIS A 39 8.56 5.57 0.66
CA HIS A 39 9.89 5.60 1.26
C HIS A 39 10.77 6.67 0.59
N HIS A 40 11.74 7.18 1.34
CA HIS A 40 12.65 8.23 0.88
C HIS A 40 14.10 7.76 0.85
N LEU A 41 14.50 6.90 1.79
CA LEU A 41 15.88 6.47 1.95
C LEU A 41 15.99 5.10 2.62
N TYR A 42 16.68 4.19 1.97
CA TYR A 42 17.19 2.96 2.58
C TYR A 42 18.72 2.99 2.64
N ARG A 43 19.29 2.13 3.48
CA ARG A 43 20.72 1.84 3.48
C ARG A 43 20.94 0.33 3.43
N VAL A 44 21.32 -0.14 2.25
CA VAL A 44 21.63 -1.56 2.03
C VAL A 44 23.14 -1.73 2.05
N GLY A 45 23.67 -2.46 3.03
CA GLY A 45 25.12 -2.58 3.22
C GLY A 45 25.83 -1.24 3.44
N GLY A 46 25.13 -0.23 3.99
CA GLY A 46 25.66 1.13 4.19
C GLY A 46 25.50 2.04 2.95
N ILE A 47 25.12 1.51 1.81
CA ILE A 47 24.93 2.28 0.56
C ILE A 47 23.54 2.89 0.55
N PRO A 48 23.39 4.21 0.28
CA PRO A 48 22.08 4.83 0.16
C PRO A 48 21.37 4.37 -1.10
N CYS A 49 20.09 4.00 -0.98
CA CYS A 49 19.20 3.66 -2.08
C CYS A 49 17.76 4.06 -1.71
N GLY A 50 16.86 4.03 -2.64
CA GLY A 50 15.45 4.34 -2.39
C GLY A 50 14.66 4.61 -3.67
N PRO A 51 13.34 4.62 -3.58
CA PRO A 51 12.46 4.97 -4.69
C PRO A 51 12.47 6.47 -4.99
N TRP A 52 11.78 6.86 -6.05
CA TRP A 52 11.31 8.23 -6.23
C TRP A 52 10.18 8.52 -5.25
N GLU A 53 9.98 9.81 -4.93
CA GLU A 53 8.93 10.22 -4.00
C GLU A 53 7.53 9.74 -4.46
N ALA A 54 6.81 9.10 -3.56
CA ALA A 54 5.64 8.30 -3.88
C ALA A 54 4.46 9.12 -4.43
N TRP A 55 4.13 10.24 -3.82
CA TRP A 55 2.95 11.02 -4.19
C TRP A 55 3.11 11.72 -5.53
N THR A 56 4.30 12.25 -5.81
CA THR A 56 4.65 12.80 -7.13
C THR A 56 4.61 11.72 -8.20
N GLN A 57 5.11 10.51 -7.88
CA GLN A 57 5.07 9.37 -8.78
C GLN A 57 3.64 8.89 -9.02
N LEU A 58 2.80 8.80 -7.98
CA LEU A 58 1.38 8.44 -8.09
C LEU A 58 0.60 9.42 -8.98
N ALA A 59 0.84 10.73 -8.82
CA ALA A 59 0.22 11.74 -9.70
C ALA A 59 0.61 11.54 -11.18
N ALA A 60 1.89 11.24 -11.45
CA ALA A 60 2.36 10.97 -12.81
C ALA A 60 1.76 9.65 -13.37
N ILE A 61 1.65 8.59 -12.55
CA ILE A 61 1.03 7.32 -12.91
C ILE A 61 -0.47 7.52 -13.19
N ALA A 62 -1.16 8.28 -12.33
CA ALA A 62 -2.57 8.63 -12.50
C ALA A 62 -2.85 9.23 -13.89
N ALA A 63 -1.94 10.11 -14.35
CA ALA A 63 -2.08 10.81 -15.63
C ALA A 63 -1.80 9.94 -16.87
N VAL A 64 -1.13 8.78 -16.72
CA VAL A 64 -0.75 7.91 -17.86
C VAL A 64 -1.50 6.57 -17.88
N THR A 65 -2.34 6.32 -16.89
CA THR A 65 -3.23 5.15 -16.78
C THR A 65 -4.69 5.59 -16.75
N SER A 66 -5.62 4.69 -16.99
CA SER A 66 -7.05 5.03 -17.13
C SER A 66 -8.03 4.13 -16.35
N ARG A 67 -7.62 2.93 -15.96
CA ARG A 67 -8.49 1.91 -15.35
C ARG A 67 -7.94 1.33 -14.05
N ILE A 68 -6.62 1.09 -14.01
CA ILE A 68 -5.98 0.40 -12.90
C ILE A 68 -6.10 1.24 -11.61
N THR A 69 -6.47 0.58 -10.51
CA THR A 69 -6.41 1.19 -9.17
C THR A 69 -4.97 1.53 -8.81
N ILE A 70 -4.74 2.69 -8.23
CA ILE A 70 -3.40 3.13 -7.79
C ILE A 70 -3.39 3.40 -6.29
N ALA A 71 -2.27 3.14 -5.63
CA ALA A 71 -2.18 3.34 -4.18
C ALA A 71 -0.74 3.51 -3.69
N PRO A 72 -0.51 4.28 -2.59
CA PRO A 72 0.70 4.15 -1.81
C PRO A 72 0.67 2.82 -1.02
N PHE A 73 1.84 2.15 -0.86
CA PHE A 73 1.96 0.85 -0.20
C PHE A 73 2.93 0.85 0.97
N VAL A 74 2.58 1.44 2.09
CA VAL A 74 1.49 2.35 2.38
C VAL A 74 2.07 3.69 2.81
N ALA A 75 1.29 4.78 2.75
CA ALA A 75 1.74 6.09 3.20
C ALA A 75 2.15 6.04 4.67
N SER A 76 3.38 6.45 4.96
CA SER A 76 3.88 6.62 6.32
C SER A 76 3.39 7.96 6.87
N LEU A 77 2.32 7.96 7.67
CA LEU A 77 1.72 9.21 8.14
C LEU A 77 2.70 10.07 8.96
N GLY A 78 3.74 9.45 9.54
CA GLY A 78 4.78 10.17 10.28
C GLY A 78 5.71 11.02 9.43
N PHE A 79 5.77 10.80 8.11
CA PHE A 79 6.61 11.61 7.20
C PHE A 79 5.95 12.92 6.78
N HIS A 80 4.64 13.03 6.94
CA HIS A 80 3.83 14.06 6.32
C HIS A 80 3.09 14.93 7.33
N GLN A 81 2.89 16.19 6.97
CA GLN A 81 1.91 17.01 7.65
C GLN A 81 0.50 16.58 7.20
N PRO A 82 -0.41 16.18 8.12
CA PRO A 82 -1.67 15.51 7.79
C PRO A 82 -2.58 16.25 6.81
N THR A 83 -2.72 17.57 6.96
CA THR A 83 -3.58 18.37 6.06
C THR A 83 -3.01 18.46 4.65
N VAL A 84 -1.67 18.53 4.53
CA VAL A 84 -0.98 18.53 3.22
C VAL A 84 -1.13 17.16 2.56
N LEU A 85 -0.93 16.09 3.31
CA LEU A 85 -1.07 14.72 2.79
C LEU A 85 -2.50 14.44 2.31
N ALA A 86 -3.52 14.84 3.08
CA ALA A 86 -4.92 14.72 2.67
C ALA A 86 -5.20 15.50 1.38
N LYS A 87 -4.60 16.69 1.23
CA LYS A 87 -4.70 17.49 0.01
C LYS A 87 -4.00 16.85 -1.18
N MET A 88 -2.82 16.26 -0.98
CA MET A 88 -2.11 15.51 -2.03
C MET A 88 -2.94 14.31 -2.49
N ALA A 89 -3.48 13.52 -1.56
CA ALA A 89 -4.35 12.39 -1.86
C ALA A 89 -5.59 12.81 -2.67
N ALA A 90 -6.28 13.88 -2.25
CA ALA A 90 -7.42 14.41 -3.00
C ALA A 90 -7.04 14.87 -4.42
N THR A 91 -5.83 15.42 -4.59
CA THR A 91 -5.34 15.84 -5.91
C THR A 91 -5.02 14.64 -6.81
N VAL A 92 -4.38 13.60 -6.28
CA VAL A 92 -4.11 12.35 -7.03
C VAL A 92 -5.41 11.62 -7.37
N ASP A 93 -6.38 11.61 -6.47
CA ASP A 93 -7.71 11.04 -6.74
C ASP A 93 -8.42 11.76 -7.89
N GLU A 94 -8.38 13.09 -7.92
CA GLU A 94 -8.91 13.89 -9.02
C GLU A 94 -8.21 13.59 -10.35
N ILE A 95 -6.87 13.58 -10.38
CA ILE A 95 -6.08 13.28 -11.58
C ILE A 95 -6.39 11.86 -12.09
N SER A 96 -6.55 10.91 -11.18
CA SER A 96 -6.80 9.50 -11.52
C SER A 96 -8.23 9.20 -11.92
N ASP A 97 -9.15 10.17 -11.87
CA ASP A 97 -10.58 9.92 -12.01
C ASP A 97 -11.11 8.92 -10.96
N GLY A 98 -10.68 9.06 -9.62
CA GLY A 98 -11.13 8.28 -8.45
C GLY A 98 -10.64 6.85 -8.39
N ARG A 99 -9.48 6.58 -8.92
CA ARG A 99 -8.85 5.26 -8.84
C ARG A 99 -7.90 5.13 -7.65
N LEU A 100 -7.74 6.20 -6.85
CA LEU A 100 -6.86 6.15 -5.69
C LEU A 100 -7.50 5.36 -4.55
N VAL A 101 -6.74 4.42 -3.99
CA VAL A 101 -6.95 3.84 -2.66
C VAL A 101 -5.86 4.40 -1.75
N PHE A 102 -6.25 4.99 -0.61
CA PHE A 102 -5.29 5.61 0.28
C PHE A 102 -4.82 4.61 1.36
N GLY A 103 -3.73 3.90 1.06
CA GLY A 103 -3.07 3.03 2.04
C GLY A 103 -2.35 3.85 3.10
N VAL A 104 -2.54 3.51 4.39
CA VAL A 104 -1.95 4.23 5.54
C VAL A 104 -1.24 3.29 6.51
N GLY A 105 -0.15 3.79 7.10
CA GLY A 105 0.64 3.10 8.13
C GLY A 105 1.41 4.08 9.01
N SER A 106 2.04 3.56 10.07
CA SER A 106 2.80 4.39 11.01
C SER A 106 4.28 4.57 10.63
N GLY A 107 4.74 3.97 9.53
CA GLY A 107 6.15 3.88 9.17
C GLY A 107 6.94 2.90 10.06
N TRP A 108 8.09 2.44 9.57
CA TRP A 108 8.90 1.43 10.27
C TRP A 108 10.43 1.65 10.15
N ASN A 109 10.88 2.29 9.07
CA ASN A 109 12.30 2.44 8.77
C ASN A 109 12.89 3.65 9.51
N ASP A 110 13.51 3.40 10.64
CA ASP A 110 14.12 4.42 11.52
C ASP A 110 15.22 5.23 10.83
N VAL A 111 15.91 4.64 9.85
CA VAL A 111 16.95 5.31 9.07
C VAL A 111 16.40 6.55 8.35
N GLU A 112 15.19 6.47 7.81
CA GLU A 112 14.54 7.59 7.11
C GLU A 112 14.14 8.69 8.10
N TYR A 113 13.50 8.31 9.22
CA TYR A 113 13.10 9.25 10.26
C TYR A 113 14.30 10.06 10.77
N HIS A 114 15.41 9.38 11.09
CA HIS A 114 16.62 10.05 11.52
C HIS A 114 17.23 10.95 10.45
N ALA A 115 17.28 10.47 9.18
CA ALA A 115 17.85 11.24 8.09
C ALA A 115 17.06 12.50 7.75
N MET A 116 15.74 12.46 7.92
CA MET A 116 14.83 13.61 7.70
C MET A 116 14.67 14.50 8.93
N GLY A 117 15.23 14.13 10.08
CA GLY A 117 15.06 14.87 11.34
C GLY A 117 13.65 14.74 11.93
N ILE A 118 12.92 13.66 11.58
CA ILE A 118 11.58 13.37 12.07
C ILE A 118 11.69 12.45 13.30
N PRO A 119 10.97 12.73 14.41
CA PRO A 119 10.98 11.86 15.58
C PRO A 119 10.43 10.46 15.27
N PHE A 120 11.19 9.41 15.62
CA PHE A 120 10.79 8.01 15.43
C PHE A 120 9.95 7.45 16.59
N ASP A 121 9.95 8.16 17.72
CA ASP A 121 9.19 7.78 18.91
C ASP A 121 7.68 7.96 18.74
N ARG A 122 6.91 7.23 19.54
CA ARG A 122 5.45 7.39 19.65
C ARG A 122 4.68 7.31 18.32
N ARG A 123 5.20 6.58 17.32
CA ARG A 123 4.64 6.50 15.96
C ARG A 123 3.16 6.16 15.92
N VAL A 124 2.67 5.25 16.79
CA VAL A 124 1.26 4.89 16.84
C VAL A 124 0.39 6.04 17.35
N ALA A 125 0.87 6.82 18.30
CA ALA A 125 0.16 8.00 18.79
C ALA A 125 0.13 9.13 17.74
N ARG A 126 1.27 9.35 17.06
CA ARG A 126 1.35 10.28 15.90
C ARG A 126 0.42 9.84 14.76
N PHE A 127 0.40 8.53 14.47
CA PHE A 127 -0.52 7.96 13.50
C PHE A 127 -1.97 8.23 13.87
N ALA A 128 -2.36 8.05 15.13
CA ALA A 128 -3.75 8.25 15.57
C ALA A 128 -4.25 9.68 15.30
N GLU A 129 -3.45 10.69 15.65
CA GLU A 129 -3.81 12.10 15.40
C GLU A 129 -3.82 12.42 13.90
N ALA A 130 -2.80 11.99 13.16
CA ALA A 130 -2.73 12.22 11.72
C ALA A 130 -3.88 11.54 10.97
N PHE A 131 -4.21 10.30 11.33
CA PHE A 131 -5.29 9.54 10.74
C PHE A 131 -6.66 10.19 11.01
N GLU A 132 -6.88 10.68 12.25
CA GLU A 132 -8.10 11.40 12.62
C GLU A 132 -8.28 12.67 11.76
N ILE A 133 -7.24 13.48 11.60
CA ILE A 133 -7.29 14.69 10.77
C ILE A 133 -7.58 14.31 9.30
N ILE A 134 -6.82 13.35 8.75
CA ILE A 134 -6.91 12.96 7.34
C ILE A 134 -8.29 12.41 7.00
N ARG A 135 -8.79 11.44 7.78
CA ARG A 135 -10.09 10.83 7.47
C ARG A 135 -11.24 11.85 7.46
N ARG A 136 -11.25 12.78 8.46
CA ARG A 136 -12.28 13.83 8.54
C ARG A 136 -12.21 14.79 7.36
N LEU A 137 -11.00 15.14 6.93
CA LEU A 137 -10.80 15.97 5.74
C LEU A 137 -11.27 15.26 4.47
N LEU A 138 -11.00 13.95 4.33
CA LEU A 138 -11.44 13.14 3.18
C LEU A 138 -12.96 12.89 3.21
N ASP A 139 -13.59 12.93 4.37
CA ASP A 139 -15.06 12.90 4.53
C ASP A 139 -15.70 14.30 4.22
N GLY A 140 -14.90 15.32 3.88
CA GLY A 140 -15.36 16.64 3.48
C GLY A 140 -15.62 17.60 4.65
N GLU A 141 -15.15 17.28 5.86
CA GLU A 141 -15.30 18.15 7.01
C GLU A 141 -14.35 19.37 6.95
N THR A 142 -14.77 20.48 7.57
CA THR A 142 -13.85 21.53 8.00
C THR A 142 -13.26 21.11 9.34
N VAL A 143 -11.95 20.91 9.40
CA VAL A 143 -11.27 20.35 10.56
C VAL A 143 -10.49 21.42 11.32
N SER A 144 -10.81 21.57 12.60
CA SER A 144 -9.92 22.15 13.60
C SER A 144 -9.51 21.03 14.55
N PHE A 145 -8.21 20.93 14.83
CA PHE A 145 -7.61 19.89 15.66
C PHE A 145 -6.45 20.49 16.46
N SER A 146 -6.36 20.16 17.73
CA SER A 146 -5.24 20.56 18.61
C SER A 146 -4.86 19.34 19.45
N GLY A 147 -3.87 18.60 18.95
CA GLY A 147 -3.33 17.38 19.58
C GLY A 147 -1.96 17.62 20.21
N GLU A 148 -1.30 16.54 20.55
CA GLU A 148 0.06 16.57 21.07
C GLU A 148 1.09 16.73 19.96
N PHE A 149 0.80 16.20 18.75
CA PHE A 149 1.74 16.13 17.62
C PHE A 149 1.34 17.02 16.46
N TYR A 150 0.06 17.25 16.27
CA TYR A 150 -0.45 17.99 15.13
C TYR A 150 -1.49 19.03 15.56
N GLU A 151 -1.50 20.13 14.81
CA GLU A 151 -2.47 21.19 14.99
C GLU A 151 -2.93 21.71 13.62
N CYS A 152 -4.22 22.00 13.48
CA CYS A 152 -4.78 22.72 12.33
C CYS A 152 -6.03 23.49 12.76
N ALA A 153 -6.33 24.59 12.04
CA ALA A 153 -7.48 25.44 12.32
C ALA A 153 -8.30 25.63 11.04
N GLU A 154 -9.58 25.29 11.09
CA GLU A 154 -10.58 25.51 10.04
C GLU A 154 -10.11 25.04 8.64
N PHE A 155 -9.28 23.99 8.58
CA PHE A 155 -8.79 23.48 7.30
C PHE A 155 -9.89 22.64 6.62
N VAL A 156 -10.07 22.87 5.32
CA VAL A 156 -10.98 22.10 4.45
C VAL A 156 -10.29 21.79 3.10
N ILE A 157 -10.56 20.63 2.54
CA ILE A 157 -10.08 20.31 1.20
C ILE A 157 -10.95 21.03 0.17
N HIS A 158 -10.35 22.02 -0.52
CA HIS A 158 -11.01 22.73 -1.62
C HIS A 158 -10.04 22.89 -2.80
N PRO A 159 -10.44 22.56 -4.07
CA PRO A 159 -11.74 22.00 -4.45
C PRO A 159 -12.03 20.65 -3.76
N ALA A 160 -13.29 20.38 -3.49
CA ALA A 160 -13.75 19.06 -3.08
C ALA A 160 -13.76 18.11 -4.29
N SER A 161 -13.62 16.79 -4.05
CA SER A 161 -13.77 15.82 -5.12
C SER A 161 -15.15 15.93 -5.77
N ALA A 162 -15.17 16.06 -7.10
CA ALA A 162 -16.41 16.17 -7.88
C ALA A 162 -17.23 14.86 -7.89
N ARG A 163 -16.71 13.77 -7.32
CA ARG A 163 -17.29 12.43 -7.45
C ARG A 163 -18.35 12.08 -6.43
N GLY A 164 -18.50 12.88 -5.37
CA GLY A 164 -19.49 12.67 -4.32
C GLY A 164 -19.35 11.34 -3.55
N ARG A 165 -18.18 10.69 -3.62
CA ARG A 165 -17.88 9.47 -2.86
C ARG A 165 -16.64 9.62 -2.00
N ARG A 166 -16.61 8.92 -0.87
CA ARG A 166 -15.43 8.83 -0.02
C ARG A 166 -14.31 8.06 -0.72
N MET A 167 -13.07 8.54 -0.55
CA MET A 167 -11.88 7.81 -0.99
C MET A 167 -11.70 6.55 -0.14
N PRO A 168 -11.49 5.36 -0.75
CA PRO A 168 -11.24 4.14 0.02
C PRO A 168 -9.94 4.24 0.81
N LEU A 169 -9.98 3.82 2.08
CA LEU A 169 -8.83 3.77 2.98
C LEU A 169 -8.39 2.32 3.19
N LEU A 170 -7.09 2.06 3.16
CA LEU A 170 -6.49 0.77 3.47
C LEU A 170 -5.53 0.90 4.64
N LEU A 171 -5.64 0.02 5.65
CA LEU A 171 -4.66 -0.09 6.73
C LEU A 171 -3.58 -1.13 6.39
N GLY A 172 -2.30 -0.72 6.35
CA GLY A 172 -1.14 -1.61 6.21
C GLY A 172 -0.50 -1.91 7.57
N SER A 173 -1.19 -2.64 8.44
CA SER A 173 -0.67 -3.06 9.76
C SER A 173 -1.51 -4.17 10.37
N ASN A 174 -0.84 -5.11 11.08
CA ASN A 174 -1.47 -6.12 11.92
C ASN A 174 -1.26 -5.87 13.44
N GLY A 175 -0.68 -4.72 13.81
CA GLY A 175 -0.52 -4.34 15.21
C GLY A 175 -1.87 -4.04 15.86
N GLN A 176 -2.15 -4.65 17.03
CA GLN A 176 -3.44 -4.52 17.70
C GLN A 176 -3.90 -3.07 17.85
N ARG A 177 -3.04 -2.19 18.36
CA ARG A 177 -3.39 -0.77 18.57
C ARG A 177 -3.66 -0.03 17.27
N MET A 178 -2.92 -0.34 16.21
CA MET A 178 -3.15 0.23 14.88
C MET A 178 -4.52 -0.20 14.32
N MET A 179 -4.85 -1.48 14.46
CA MET A 179 -6.15 -2.02 14.05
C MET A 179 -7.30 -1.38 14.84
N GLU A 180 -7.18 -1.24 16.16
CA GLU A 180 -8.21 -0.61 17.00
C GLU A 180 -8.49 0.86 16.58
N ILE A 181 -7.47 1.59 16.14
CA ILE A 181 -7.61 2.97 15.67
C ILE A 181 -8.27 3.03 14.28
N ALA A 182 -7.86 2.18 13.36
CA ALA A 182 -8.17 2.33 11.94
C ALA A 182 -9.38 1.51 11.47
N LEU A 183 -9.60 0.27 11.99
CA LEU A 183 -10.66 -0.63 11.50
C LEU A 183 -12.08 -0.03 11.52
N PRO A 184 -12.45 0.85 12.46
CA PRO A 184 -13.77 1.50 12.38
C PRO A 184 -13.99 2.33 11.10
N HIS A 185 -12.92 2.69 10.40
CA HIS A 185 -12.95 3.72 9.35
C HIS A 185 -12.40 3.29 7.99
N VAL A 186 -11.69 2.14 7.91
CA VAL A 186 -11.06 1.68 6.66
C VAL A 186 -11.96 0.74 5.87
N ASP A 187 -11.68 0.64 4.58
CA ASP A 187 -12.39 -0.20 3.61
C ASP A 187 -11.59 -1.45 3.26
N ALA A 188 -10.27 -1.44 3.54
CA ALA A 188 -9.38 -2.57 3.29
C ALA A 188 -8.31 -2.70 4.38
N TRP A 189 -7.80 -3.91 4.53
CA TRP A 189 -6.70 -4.27 5.43
C TRP A 189 -5.64 -5.06 4.67
N ASN A 190 -4.36 -4.79 4.96
CA ASN A 190 -3.22 -5.41 4.29
C ASN A 190 -2.16 -5.91 5.28
N VAL A 191 -1.54 -7.03 4.92
CA VAL A 191 -0.40 -7.63 5.62
C VAL A 191 0.75 -7.88 4.64
N TRP A 192 1.96 -7.50 5.05
CA TRP A 192 3.18 -7.71 4.26
C TRP A 192 3.67 -9.15 4.35
N PHE A 193 4.27 -9.70 3.29
CA PHE A 193 4.65 -11.11 3.18
C PHE A 193 5.56 -11.62 4.32
N THR A 194 6.40 -10.79 4.92
CA THR A 194 7.25 -11.21 6.04
C THR A 194 6.45 -11.54 7.31
N GLN A 195 5.24 -11.01 7.46
CA GLN A 195 4.39 -11.21 8.64
C GLN A 195 3.71 -12.58 8.68
N PHE A 196 3.60 -13.23 7.53
CA PHE A 196 3.13 -14.62 7.40
C PHE A 196 4.19 -15.51 6.72
N GLU A 197 5.46 -15.03 6.66
CA GLU A 197 6.60 -15.72 6.06
C GLU A 197 6.34 -16.16 4.60
N ASN A 198 5.45 -15.49 3.91
CA ASN A 198 5.01 -15.78 2.54
C ASN A 198 4.44 -17.22 2.37
N LEU A 199 3.90 -17.80 3.43
CA LEU A 199 3.35 -19.16 3.48
C LEU A 199 1.82 -19.12 3.61
N PRO A 200 1.04 -19.70 2.67
CA PRO A 200 -0.43 -19.67 2.70
C PRO A 200 -1.03 -20.18 4.01
N GLU A 201 -0.44 -21.21 4.63
CA GLU A 201 -0.89 -21.82 5.88
C GLU A 201 -0.76 -20.89 7.11
N LYS A 202 -0.02 -19.78 6.98
CA LYS A 202 0.12 -18.76 8.03
C LYS A 202 -0.87 -17.60 7.88
N ILE A 203 -1.66 -17.55 6.81
CA ILE A 203 -2.67 -16.50 6.59
C ILE A 203 -3.90 -16.69 7.50
N PRO A 204 -4.49 -17.90 7.68
CA PRO A 204 -5.68 -18.07 8.51
C PRO A 204 -5.53 -17.53 9.94
N PRO A 205 -4.43 -17.74 10.68
CA PRO A 205 -4.23 -17.12 12.00
C PRO A 205 -4.24 -15.59 11.98
N LEU A 206 -3.80 -14.96 10.88
CA LEU A 206 -3.86 -13.49 10.73
C LEU A 206 -5.30 -13.02 10.48
N LEU A 207 -6.09 -13.77 9.72
CA LEU A 207 -7.52 -13.51 9.52
C LEU A 207 -8.31 -13.67 10.83
N ASP A 208 -7.98 -14.65 11.66
CA ASP A 208 -8.56 -14.81 13.01
C ASP A 208 -8.22 -13.61 13.89
N GLN A 209 -6.96 -13.15 13.87
CA GLN A 209 -6.53 -11.95 14.60
C GLN A 209 -7.26 -10.70 14.11
N PHE A 210 -7.43 -10.56 12.80
CA PHE A 210 -8.17 -9.46 12.17
C PHE A 210 -9.65 -9.49 12.59
N GLY A 211 -10.32 -10.65 12.51
CA GLY A 211 -11.70 -10.82 12.95
C GLY A 211 -11.89 -10.44 14.42
N ALA A 212 -11.01 -10.94 15.31
CA ALA A 212 -11.03 -10.58 16.72
C ALA A 212 -10.77 -9.08 16.96
N ALA A 213 -9.99 -8.41 16.09
CA ALA A 213 -9.80 -6.96 16.18
C ALA A 213 -11.05 -6.20 15.73
N CYS A 214 -11.74 -6.66 14.69
CA CYS A 214 -13.02 -6.12 14.24
C CYS A 214 -14.09 -6.23 15.34
N ASP A 215 -14.18 -7.38 15.99
CA ASP A 215 -15.11 -7.60 17.12
C ASP A 215 -14.90 -6.60 18.26
N ARG A 216 -13.63 -6.33 18.62
CA ARG A 216 -13.29 -5.37 19.69
C ARG A 216 -13.77 -3.95 19.40
N VAL A 217 -13.83 -3.57 18.13
CA VAL A 217 -14.26 -2.22 17.72
C VAL A 217 -15.69 -2.17 17.17
N GLY A 218 -16.40 -3.29 17.20
CA GLY A 218 -17.79 -3.39 16.72
C GLY A 218 -17.92 -3.25 15.20
N ARG A 219 -16.91 -3.66 14.44
CA ARG A 219 -16.91 -3.61 12.98
C ARG A 219 -17.18 -4.99 12.40
N ASP A 220 -18.08 -5.10 11.44
CA ASP A 220 -18.29 -6.33 10.68
C ASP A 220 -17.07 -6.57 9.75
N PRO A 221 -16.29 -7.67 9.95
CA PRO A 221 -15.13 -7.95 9.13
C PRO A 221 -15.46 -8.17 7.65
N SER A 222 -16.67 -8.65 7.32
CA SER A 222 -17.10 -8.86 5.94
C SER A 222 -17.24 -7.57 5.13
N THR A 223 -17.23 -6.41 5.79
CA THR A 223 -17.29 -5.08 5.15
C THR A 223 -15.90 -4.49 4.84
N ILE A 224 -14.83 -5.24 5.12
CA ILE A 224 -13.45 -4.80 4.91
C ILE A 224 -12.76 -5.78 3.97
N GLU A 225 -12.27 -5.32 2.83
CA GLU A 225 -11.48 -6.13 1.90
C GLU A 225 -10.18 -6.58 2.57
N THR A 226 -9.90 -7.88 2.55
CA THR A 226 -8.66 -8.45 3.09
C THR A 226 -7.63 -8.61 2.00
N SER A 227 -6.38 -8.19 2.27
CA SER A 227 -5.32 -8.31 1.30
C SER A 227 -3.97 -8.67 1.88
N VAL A 228 -3.10 -9.27 1.07
CA VAL A 228 -1.71 -9.61 1.43
C VAL A 228 -0.74 -9.26 0.32
N ALA A 229 0.45 -8.75 0.71
CA ALA A 229 1.58 -8.70 -0.21
C ALA A 229 2.19 -10.09 -0.36
N VAL A 230 2.55 -10.51 -1.57
CA VAL A 230 3.12 -11.84 -1.85
C VAL A 230 4.36 -11.70 -2.70
N LEU A 231 5.45 -12.30 -2.24
CA LEU A 231 6.73 -12.31 -2.95
C LEU A 231 6.76 -13.45 -3.98
N LEU A 232 6.94 -13.09 -5.26
CA LEU A 232 7.21 -14.03 -6.36
C LEU A 232 8.66 -13.89 -6.82
N ASP A 233 9.37 -15.04 -6.94
CA ASP A 233 10.75 -15.09 -7.46
C ASP A 233 10.77 -15.62 -8.89
N PHE A 234 11.11 -14.72 -9.81
CA PHE A 234 11.31 -15.04 -11.24
C PHE A 234 12.76 -15.34 -11.60
N GLY A 235 13.57 -15.72 -10.61
CA GLY A 235 14.99 -16.09 -10.80
C GLY A 235 15.94 -14.91 -10.69
N SER A 236 15.75 -14.07 -9.69
CA SER A 236 16.68 -12.96 -9.39
C SER A 236 18.07 -13.51 -9.05
N VAL A 237 19.12 -12.91 -9.67
CA VAL A 237 20.52 -13.24 -9.36
C VAL A 237 20.89 -12.79 -7.95
N THR A 238 20.31 -11.69 -7.50
CA THR A 238 20.48 -11.16 -6.15
C THR A 238 19.10 -11.03 -5.52
N PRO A 239 18.71 -11.95 -4.62
CA PRO A 239 17.41 -11.89 -3.98
C PRO A 239 17.16 -10.55 -3.27
N ARG A 240 15.91 -10.10 -3.31
CA ARG A 240 15.46 -8.91 -2.60
C ARG A 240 15.81 -9.00 -1.11
N GLN A 241 16.25 -7.90 -0.52
CA GLN A 241 16.50 -7.83 0.92
C GLN A 241 15.22 -8.18 1.72
N GLY A 242 15.34 -9.06 2.72
CA GLY A 242 14.20 -9.53 3.50
C GLY A 242 13.36 -10.60 2.80
N SER A 243 13.84 -11.15 1.68
CA SER A 243 13.20 -12.28 0.98
C SER A 243 13.04 -13.47 1.93
N ILE A 244 11.82 -14.01 2.00
CA ILE A 244 11.49 -15.19 2.80
C ILE A 244 10.49 -16.06 2.03
N ASN A 245 10.80 -17.34 1.87
CA ASN A 245 9.96 -18.34 1.20
C ASN A 245 9.28 -17.81 -0.09
N PRO A 246 10.03 -17.23 -1.05
CA PRO A 246 9.42 -16.70 -2.26
C PRO A 246 8.73 -17.82 -3.05
N ILE A 247 7.55 -17.53 -3.60
CA ILE A 247 6.90 -18.44 -4.52
C ILE A 247 7.62 -18.33 -5.87
N GLY A 248 8.30 -19.39 -6.28
CA GLY A 248 9.11 -19.41 -7.48
C GLY A 248 8.88 -20.66 -8.34
N GLY A 249 9.73 -20.84 -9.38
CA GLY A 249 9.68 -21.97 -10.29
C GLY A 249 9.00 -21.63 -11.62
N SER A 250 8.18 -22.55 -12.15
CA SER A 250 7.45 -22.29 -13.39
C SER A 250 6.26 -21.33 -13.16
N VAL A 251 5.78 -20.69 -14.23
CA VAL A 251 4.56 -19.85 -14.19
C VAL A 251 3.38 -20.64 -13.59
N GLN A 252 3.26 -21.94 -13.92
CA GLN A 252 2.23 -22.80 -13.34
C GLN A 252 2.41 -22.99 -11.83
N ALA A 253 3.64 -23.22 -11.35
CA ALA A 253 3.91 -23.37 -9.92
C ALA A 253 3.59 -22.08 -9.14
N MET A 254 3.86 -20.90 -9.73
CA MET A 254 3.48 -19.60 -9.16
C MET A 254 1.95 -19.42 -9.11
N ALA A 255 1.25 -19.78 -10.21
CA ALA A 255 -0.21 -19.76 -10.25
C ALA A 255 -0.81 -20.69 -9.17
N ASP A 256 -0.30 -21.93 -9.04
CA ASP A 256 -0.73 -22.87 -8.00
C ASP A 256 -0.47 -22.31 -6.58
N GLY A 257 0.65 -21.59 -6.39
CA GLY A 257 0.95 -20.90 -5.14
C GLY A 257 -0.08 -19.82 -4.81
N LEU A 258 -0.45 -19.01 -5.80
CA LEU A 258 -1.47 -17.96 -5.63
C LEU A 258 -2.88 -18.55 -5.47
N HIS A 259 -3.19 -19.68 -6.09
CA HIS A 259 -4.45 -20.42 -5.83
C HIS A 259 -4.56 -20.83 -4.35
N ARG A 260 -3.50 -21.38 -3.75
CA ARG A 260 -3.49 -21.72 -2.32
C ARG A 260 -3.70 -20.50 -1.41
N ILE A 261 -3.21 -19.32 -1.82
CA ILE A 261 -3.50 -18.07 -1.11
C ILE A 261 -4.98 -17.69 -1.27
N ALA A 262 -5.53 -17.79 -2.48
CA ALA A 262 -6.95 -17.53 -2.73
C ALA A 262 -7.87 -18.43 -1.88
N GLU A 263 -7.51 -19.70 -1.70
CA GLU A 263 -8.25 -20.67 -0.87
C GLU A 263 -8.31 -20.27 0.62
N THR A 264 -7.43 -19.38 1.09
CA THR A 264 -7.49 -18.84 2.46
C THR A 264 -8.59 -17.81 2.66
N GLY A 265 -9.25 -17.35 1.60
CA GLY A 265 -10.31 -16.35 1.65
C GLY A 265 -9.82 -14.91 1.50
N ILE A 266 -8.56 -14.68 1.11
CA ILE A 266 -8.03 -13.35 0.78
C ILE A 266 -8.69 -12.80 -0.48
N ASP A 267 -9.14 -11.54 -0.43
CA ASP A 267 -9.82 -10.87 -1.54
C ASP A 267 -8.86 -10.29 -2.58
N HIS A 268 -7.66 -9.85 -2.15
CA HIS A 268 -6.72 -9.11 -2.99
C HIS A 268 -5.27 -9.47 -2.67
N VAL A 269 -4.46 -9.73 -3.68
CA VAL A 269 -3.02 -9.96 -3.55
C VAL A 269 -2.24 -8.84 -4.26
N GLN A 270 -1.28 -8.24 -3.55
CA GLN A 270 -0.30 -7.33 -4.12
C GLN A 270 0.99 -8.12 -4.38
N LEU A 271 1.32 -8.33 -5.64
CA LEU A 271 2.52 -9.04 -6.03
C LEU A 271 3.77 -8.17 -5.85
N VAL A 272 4.74 -8.70 -5.13
CA VAL A 272 6.10 -8.18 -5.03
C VAL A 272 6.96 -9.07 -5.90
N LEU A 273 7.38 -8.58 -7.07
CA LEU A 273 8.10 -9.34 -8.06
C LEU A 273 9.63 -9.22 -7.83
N ASP A 274 10.36 -10.32 -7.94
CA ASP A 274 11.82 -10.33 -7.87
C ASP A 274 12.43 -11.16 -9.03
N PRO A 275 13.09 -10.52 -10.02
CA PRO A 275 13.19 -9.07 -10.21
C PRO A 275 11.88 -8.43 -10.66
N ILE A 276 11.75 -7.12 -10.46
CA ILE A 276 10.65 -6.33 -11.00
C ILE A 276 11.10 -5.60 -12.27
N ASP A 277 10.48 -5.96 -13.40
CA ASP A 277 10.69 -5.36 -14.71
C ASP A 277 9.44 -5.57 -15.61
N GLU A 278 9.49 -5.06 -16.85
CA GLU A 278 8.39 -5.20 -17.81
C GLU A 278 8.07 -6.67 -18.11
N ARG A 279 9.08 -7.54 -18.23
CA ARG A 279 8.90 -8.98 -18.50
C ARG A 279 8.18 -9.70 -17.36
N THR A 280 8.55 -9.43 -16.11
CA THR A 280 7.93 -10.08 -14.95
C THR A 280 6.52 -9.56 -14.68
N ILE A 281 6.22 -8.30 -15.01
CA ILE A 281 4.84 -7.76 -15.01
C ILE A 281 3.98 -8.46 -16.07
N GLU A 282 4.51 -8.69 -17.28
CA GLU A 282 3.79 -9.44 -18.34
C GLU A 282 3.46 -10.87 -17.89
N LEU A 283 4.46 -11.56 -17.30
CA LEU A 283 4.24 -12.91 -16.74
C LEU A 283 3.22 -12.90 -15.59
N ALA A 284 3.28 -11.90 -14.71
CA ALA A 284 2.30 -11.73 -13.62
C ALA A 284 0.88 -11.54 -14.17
N GLY A 285 0.72 -10.79 -15.27
CA GLY A 285 -0.56 -10.64 -15.98
C GLY A 285 -1.08 -12.00 -16.51
N GLY A 286 -0.18 -12.81 -17.09
CA GLY A 286 -0.51 -14.17 -17.51
C GLY A 286 -0.96 -15.07 -16.36
N ILE A 287 -0.28 -15.01 -15.21
CA ILE A 287 -0.67 -15.74 -14.00
C ILE A 287 -2.04 -15.23 -13.50
N ALA A 288 -2.25 -13.92 -13.42
CA ALA A 288 -3.51 -13.34 -12.97
C ALA A 288 -4.71 -13.80 -13.83
N ALA A 289 -4.51 -13.95 -15.14
CA ALA A 289 -5.55 -14.43 -16.05
C ALA A 289 -5.99 -15.89 -15.75
N THR A 290 -5.11 -16.72 -15.17
CA THR A 290 -5.44 -18.10 -14.80
C THR A 290 -6.22 -18.21 -13.49
N LEU A 291 -6.26 -17.13 -12.70
CA LEU A 291 -6.92 -17.05 -11.38
C LEU A 291 -8.34 -16.45 -11.44
N ARG A 292 -8.77 -16.06 -12.64
CA ARG A 292 -10.12 -15.51 -12.93
C ARG A 292 -11.02 -16.57 -13.50
#